data_2f541567b6398c02bf578d96277fe2b7
#
_entry.id   2f541567b6398c02bf578d96277fe2b7
#
_cell.length_a   1.000
_cell.length_b   1.000
_cell.length_c   1.000
_cell.angle_alpha   90.00
_cell.angle_beta   90.00
_cell.angle_gamma   90.00
#
_symmetry.space_group_name_H-M   'P 1'
#
loop_
_entity.id
_entity.type
_entity.pdbx_description
1 polymer ?
#
loop_
_entity_poly.entity_id
_entity_poly.type
_entity_poly.pdbx_seq_one_letter_code
_entity_poly.pdbx_strand_id
1 'polypeptide(L)'
;MTNNIPDISFITICYNGFKDTCELIESLQNKIHSVSYEIIVVDNASHENEAAKIHQLYPTVVAIRSNENSGFSGGNNIGIQVAKGKYIFLINNDTYIESDHIAYLVERLESRPEIGGVSPKIRFAFPPQHI
;
A
#
# COMPACT_ATOMS: atom_id res chain seq x y z
N MET A 1 -24.92 -0.38 12.52
CA MET A 1 -23.56 -0.69 12.01
C MET A 1 -23.10 0.46 11.14
N THR A 2 -22.11 1.17 11.58
CA THR A 2 -21.45 2.17 10.75
C THR A 2 -20.49 1.45 9.81
N ASN A 3 -20.77 1.47 8.50
CA ASN A 3 -19.76 1.12 7.50
C ASN A 3 -18.67 2.17 7.55
N ASN A 4 -17.64 1.94 8.35
CA ASN A 4 -16.49 2.82 8.39
C ASN A 4 -15.67 2.62 7.12
N ILE A 5 -15.80 3.58 6.19
CA ILE A 5 -14.95 3.67 5.02
C ILE A 5 -13.57 4.10 5.52
N PRO A 6 -12.50 3.36 5.24
CA PRO A 6 -11.17 3.80 5.63
C PRO A 6 -10.77 5.06 4.86
N ASP A 7 -9.93 5.89 5.47
CA ASP A 7 -9.43 7.09 4.82
C ASP A 7 -8.57 6.72 3.61
N ILE A 8 -7.73 5.69 3.74
CA ILE A 8 -6.75 5.30 2.72
C ILE A 8 -6.77 3.80 2.46
N SER A 9 -6.67 3.43 1.19
CA SER A 9 -6.26 2.09 0.77
C SER A 9 -4.82 2.14 0.29
N PHE A 10 -3.90 1.53 1.05
CA PHE A 10 -2.53 1.29 0.59
C PHE A 10 -2.55 0.08 -0.33
N ILE A 11 -2.07 0.25 -1.56
CA ILE A 11 -2.02 -0.82 -2.55
C ILE A 11 -0.55 -1.07 -2.90
N THR A 12 -0.12 -2.30 -2.75
CA THR A 12 1.21 -2.72 -3.17
C THR A 12 1.13 -4.01 -3.99
N ILE A 13 2.07 -4.16 -4.92
CA ILE A 13 2.17 -5.33 -5.77
C ILE A 13 3.42 -6.09 -5.36
N CYS A 14 3.30 -7.40 -5.20
CA CYS A 14 4.46 -8.27 -5.02
C CYS A 14 4.61 -9.23 -6.22
N TYR A 15 5.86 -9.51 -6.54
CA TYR A 15 6.25 -10.54 -7.49
C TYR A 15 7.59 -11.11 -7.03
N ASN A 16 7.58 -12.31 -6.44
CA ASN A 16 8.75 -12.94 -5.86
C ASN A 16 9.49 -12.03 -4.85
N GLY A 17 8.72 -11.32 -4.02
CA GLY A 17 9.24 -10.33 -3.08
C GLY A 17 8.57 -10.39 -1.71
N PHE A 18 8.34 -11.58 -1.19
CA PHE A 18 7.62 -11.81 0.05
C PHE A 18 8.22 -11.07 1.24
N LYS A 19 9.55 -11.14 1.40
CA LYS A 19 10.25 -10.48 2.52
C LYS A 19 10.03 -8.96 2.51
N ASP A 20 10.26 -8.32 1.37
CA ASP A 20 10.07 -6.87 1.22
C ASP A 20 8.64 -6.47 1.51
N THR A 21 7.68 -7.25 1.01
CA THR A 21 6.25 -7.00 1.25
C THR A 21 5.91 -7.06 2.74
N CYS A 22 6.44 -8.04 3.45
CA CYS A 22 6.24 -8.16 4.90
C CYS A 22 6.83 -6.95 5.64
N GLU A 23 8.02 -6.50 5.28
CA GLU A 23 8.67 -5.33 5.89
C GLU A 23 7.82 -4.07 5.67
N LEU A 24 7.27 -3.88 4.47
CA LEU A 24 6.37 -2.77 4.20
C LEU A 24 5.10 -2.84 5.05
N ILE A 25 4.43 -3.99 5.09
CA ILE A 25 3.21 -4.18 5.89
C ILE A 25 3.48 -3.81 7.36
N GLU A 26 4.55 -4.34 7.92
CA GLU A 26 4.91 -4.09 9.31
C GLU A 26 5.21 -2.61 9.56
N SER A 27 5.90 -1.93 8.64
CA SER A 27 6.17 -0.50 8.76
C SER A 27 4.89 0.33 8.75
N LEU A 28 3.93 -0.01 7.89
CA LEU A 28 2.62 0.65 7.85
C LEU A 28 1.85 0.44 9.15
N GLN A 29 1.78 -0.81 9.63
CA GLN A 29 1.05 -1.14 10.86
C GLN A 29 1.68 -0.50 12.11
N ASN A 30 3.00 -0.37 12.14
CA ASN A 30 3.71 0.21 13.27
C ASN A 30 3.71 1.74 13.27
N LYS A 31 3.66 2.38 12.10
CA LYS A 31 3.86 3.83 11.98
C LYS A 31 2.59 4.62 11.72
N ILE A 32 1.61 4.07 11.00
CA ILE A 32 0.43 4.83 10.61
C ILE A 32 -0.64 4.75 11.70
N HIS A 33 -0.89 5.89 12.35
CA HIS A 33 -1.88 6.03 13.42
C HIS A 33 -2.81 7.24 13.23
N SER A 34 -2.44 8.18 12.33
CA SER A 34 -3.17 9.44 12.15
C SER A 34 -4.40 9.34 11.27
N VAL A 35 -4.53 8.25 10.51
CA VAL A 35 -5.64 8.00 9.59
C VAL A 35 -6.10 6.55 9.72
N SER A 36 -7.35 6.28 9.35
CA SER A 36 -7.81 4.90 9.17
C SER A 36 -7.37 4.38 7.80
N TYR A 37 -7.04 3.10 7.71
CA TYR A 37 -6.53 2.53 6.46
C TYR A 37 -6.80 1.05 6.34
N GLU A 38 -6.72 0.57 5.12
CA GLU A 38 -6.59 -0.84 4.78
C GLU A 38 -5.32 -1.04 3.96
N ILE A 39 -4.80 -2.25 3.95
CA ILE A 39 -3.66 -2.65 3.12
C ILE A 39 -4.14 -3.71 2.15
N ILE A 40 -3.85 -3.51 0.87
CA ILE A 40 -4.16 -4.43 -0.21
C ILE A 40 -2.85 -4.85 -0.86
N VAL A 41 -2.60 -6.15 -0.88
CA VAL A 41 -1.43 -6.74 -1.55
C VAL A 41 -1.92 -7.54 -2.74
N VAL A 42 -1.41 -7.23 -3.91
CA VAL A 42 -1.68 -7.99 -5.14
C VAL A 42 -0.44 -8.82 -5.47
N ASP A 43 -0.56 -10.13 -5.35
CA ASP A 43 0.46 -11.08 -5.78
C ASP A 43 0.32 -11.29 -7.28
N ASN A 44 1.28 -10.77 -8.02
CA ASN A 44 1.24 -10.71 -9.48
C ASN A 44 1.82 -11.98 -10.12
N ALA A 45 1.30 -13.13 -9.69
CA ALA A 45 1.69 -14.48 -10.13
C ALA A 45 3.13 -14.87 -9.73
N SER A 46 3.50 -14.63 -8.48
CA SER A 46 4.76 -15.12 -7.91
C SER A 46 4.88 -16.65 -8.05
N HIS A 47 6.10 -17.17 -8.03
CA HIS A 47 6.34 -18.63 -8.13
C HIS A 47 5.65 -19.40 -7.01
N GLU A 48 5.71 -18.89 -5.79
CA GLU A 48 4.93 -19.39 -4.66
C GLU A 48 3.69 -18.53 -4.47
N ASN A 49 2.67 -19.04 -3.81
CA ASN A 49 1.47 -18.27 -3.50
C ASN A 49 1.78 -17.31 -2.34
N GLU A 50 2.34 -16.15 -2.66
CA GLU A 50 2.68 -15.13 -1.66
C GLU A 50 1.42 -14.51 -1.04
N ALA A 51 0.33 -14.39 -1.80
CA ALA A 51 -0.95 -13.90 -1.26
C ALA A 51 -1.45 -14.77 -0.11
N ALA A 52 -1.38 -16.09 -0.25
CA ALA A 52 -1.78 -16.99 0.82
C ALA A 52 -0.90 -16.86 2.07
N LYS A 53 0.41 -16.71 1.88
CA LYS A 53 1.36 -16.50 2.98
C LYS A 53 1.10 -15.18 3.70
N ILE A 54 0.85 -14.11 2.96
CA ILE A 54 0.52 -12.79 3.51
C ILE A 54 -0.77 -12.87 4.32
N HIS A 55 -1.81 -13.49 3.78
CA HIS A 55 -3.08 -13.64 4.49
C HIS A 55 -2.92 -14.41 5.81
N GLN A 56 -2.08 -15.43 5.82
CA GLN A 56 -1.82 -16.22 7.03
C GLN A 56 -1.11 -15.41 8.12
N LEU A 57 -0.11 -14.59 7.75
CA LEU A 57 0.67 -13.79 8.69
C LEU A 57 -0.06 -12.50 9.11
N TYR A 58 -0.82 -11.91 8.20
CA TYR A 58 -1.48 -10.62 8.39
C TYR A 58 -2.96 -10.74 8.02
N PRO A 59 -3.80 -11.31 8.90
CA PRO A 59 -5.19 -11.62 8.57
C PRO A 59 -6.05 -10.41 8.19
N THR A 60 -5.66 -9.21 8.61
CA THR A 60 -6.39 -7.98 8.27
C THR A 60 -6.02 -7.40 6.91
N VAL A 61 -4.92 -7.88 6.31
CA VAL A 61 -4.50 -7.46 4.98
C VAL A 61 -5.34 -8.17 3.92
N VAL A 62 -5.81 -7.42 2.94
CA VAL A 62 -6.49 -7.98 1.77
C VAL A 62 -5.42 -8.46 0.80
N ALA A 63 -5.27 -9.76 0.66
CA ALA A 63 -4.27 -10.37 -0.22
C ALA A 63 -4.96 -11.05 -1.40
N ILE A 64 -4.61 -10.65 -2.62
CA ILE A 64 -5.21 -11.11 -3.86
C ILE A 64 -4.13 -11.74 -4.73
N ARG A 65 -4.39 -12.94 -5.23
CA ARG A 65 -3.50 -13.57 -6.22
C ARG A 65 -4.05 -13.38 -7.62
N SER A 66 -3.23 -12.83 -8.49
CA SER A 66 -3.48 -12.80 -9.93
C SER A 66 -2.97 -14.09 -10.57
N ASN A 67 -3.69 -14.60 -11.57
CA ASN A 67 -3.29 -15.81 -12.31
C ASN A 67 -2.13 -15.56 -13.28
N GLU A 68 -1.90 -14.31 -13.62
CA GLU A 68 -0.83 -13.89 -14.53
C GLU A 68 -0.19 -12.60 -14.03
N ASN A 69 1.07 -12.37 -14.42
CA ASN A 69 1.75 -11.10 -14.16
C ASN A 69 1.27 -10.05 -15.17
N SER A 70 0.36 -9.20 -14.71
CA SER A 70 -0.24 -8.13 -15.52
C SER A 70 0.58 -6.83 -15.50
N GLY A 71 1.80 -6.87 -14.97
CA GLY A 71 2.67 -5.71 -14.83
C GLY A 71 2.26 -4.78 -13.70
N PHE A 72 2.95 -3.66 -13.58
CA PHE A 72 2.73 -2.69 -12.51
C PHE A 72 1.33 -2.07 -12.58
N SER A 73 0.95 -1.53 -13.73
CA SER A 73 -0.36 -0.90 -13.90
C SER A 73 -1.50 -1.90 -13.74
N GLY A 74 -1.37 -3.08 -14.34
CA GLY A 74 -2.39 -4.13 -14.24
C GLY A 74 -2.59 -4.61 -12.80
N GLY A 75 -1.50 -4.83 -12.07
CA GLY A 75 -1.56 -5.22 -10.66
C GLY A 75 -2.20 -4.14 -9.79
N ASN A 76 -1.83 -2.89 -9.98
CA ASN A 76 -2.45 -1.77 -9.26
C ASN A 76 -3.95 -1.66 -9.58
N ASN A 77 -4.35 -1.85 -10.81
CA ASN A 77 -5.77 -1.83 -11.19
C ASN A 77 -6.58 -2.93 -10.50
N ILE A 78 -6.01 -4.11 -10.31
CA ILE A 78 -6.65 -5.18 -9.54
C ILE A 78 -6.90 -4.71 -8.09
N GLY A 79 -5.89 -4.11 -7.46
CA GLY A 79 -6.02 -3.57 -6.11
C GLY A 79 -7.07 -2.45 -6.02
N ILE A 80 -7.06 -1.53 -6.97
CA ILE A 80 -8.00 -0.41 -7.03
C ILE A 80 -9.46 -0.90 -7.11
N GLN A 81 -9.73 -1.97 -7.84
CA GLN A 81 -11.08 -2.51 -7.96
C GLN A 81 -11.69 -2.97 -6.64
N VAL A 82 -10.89 -3.38 -5.69
CA VAL A 82 -11.35 -3.87 -4.38
C VAL A 82 -11.15 -2.85 -3.26
N ALA A 83 -10.47 -1.75 -3.54
CA ALA A 83 -10.17 -0.72 -2.55
C ALA A 83 -11.45 -0.04 -2.05
N LYS A 84 -11.55 0.16 -0.74
CA LYS A 84 -12.69 0.81 -0.07
C LYS A 84 -12.36 2.19 0.44
N GLY A 85 -11.09 2.56 0.50
CA GLY A 85 -10.62 3.82 1.02
C GLY A 85 -11.09 5.03 0.20
N LYS A 86 -11.24 6.15 0.87
CA LYS A 86 -11.55 7.41 0.22
C LYS A 86 -10.42 7.84 -0.74
N TYR A 87 -9.19 7.58 -0.34
CA TYR A 87 -7.99 7.84 -1.14
C TYR A 87 -7.22 6.56 -1.41
N ILE A 88 -6.58 6.52 -2.57
CA ILE A 88 -5.70 5.41 -2.98
C ILE A 88 -4.25 5.85 -2.80
N PHE A 89 -3.45 5.03 -2.13
CA PHE A 89 -2.03 5.23 -2.00
C PHE A 89 -1.29 4.05 -2.65
N LEU A 90 -0.71 4.29 -3.81
CA LEU A 90 0.10 3.29 -4.50
C LEU A 90 1.52 3.33 -3.93
N ILE A 91 2.01 2.21 -3.45
CA ILE A 91 3.31 2.12 -2.79
C ILE A 91 4.05 0.86 -3.24
N ASN A 92 5.33 1.00 -3.60
CA ASN A 92 6.15 -0.15 -3.99
C ASN A 92 6.44 -1.04 -2.78
N ASN A 93 6.48 -2.36 -3.00
CA ASN A 93 6.67 -3.33 -1.92
C ASN A 93 8.07 -3.30 -1.30
N ASP A 94 9.05 -2.73 -1.99
CA ASP A 94 10.44 -2.57 -1.53
C ASP A 94 10.70 -1.23 -0.82
N THR A 95 9.66 -0.63 -0.29
CA THR A 95 9.71 0.60 0.50
C THR A 95 9.25 0.35 1.92
N TYR A 96 9.52 1.28 2.81
CA TYR A 96 8.98 1.29 4.17
C TYR A 96 8.69 2.71 4.63
N ILE A 97 7.83 2.83 5.63
CA ILE A 97 7.43 4.11 6.19
C ILE A 97 8.23 4.37 7.48
N GLU A 98 8.94 5.49 7.53
CA GLU A 98 9.71 5.89 8.72
C GLU A 98 8.88 6.68 9.73
N SER A 99 7.89 7.44 9.24
CA SER A 99 7.12 8.36 10.07
C SER A 99 5.72 8.57 9.52
N ASP A 100 4.81 8.97 10.41
CA ASP A 100 3.40 9.17 10.05
C ASP A 100 3.15 10.62 9.62
N HIS A 101 3.32 10.88 8.32
CA HIS A 101 2.96 12.16 7.70
C HIS A 101 1.77 12.05 6.75
N ILE A 102 1.06 10.93 6.80
CA ILE A 102 -0.05 10.64 5.87
C ILE A 102 -1.20 11.62 6.05
N ALA A 103 -1.54 11.98 7.29
CA ALA A 103 -2.60 12.95 7.56
C ALA A 103 -2.34 14.29 6.87
N TYR A 104 -1.08 14.72 6.77
CA TYR A 104 -0.71 15.94 6.05
C TYR A 104 -1.02 15.84 4.55
N LEU A 105 -0.74 14.69 3.94
CA LEU A 105 -1.06 14.45 2.53
C LEU A 105 -2.57 14.45 2.29
N VAL A 106 -3.32 13.81 3.17
CA VAL A 106 -4.79 13.80 3.12
C VAL A 106 -5.35 15.22 3.26
N GLU A 107 -4.84 15.99 4.20
CA GLU A 107 -5.25 17.39 4.40
C GLU A 107 -5.03 18.24 3.14
N ARG A 108 -3.91 18.03 2.44
CA ARG A 108 -3.64 18.74 1.20
C ARG A 108 -4.67 18.43 0.12
N LEU A 109 -5.07 17.16 -0.02
CA LEU A 109 -6.11 16.77 -0.96
C LEU A 109 -7.48 17.31 -0.56
N GLU A 110 -7.80 17.31 0.74
CA GLU A 110 -9.08 17.79 1.25
C GLU A 110 -9.23 19.31 1.10
N SER A 111 -8.17 20.06 1.38
CA SER A 111 -8.22 21.53 1.40
C SER A 111 -8.11 22.18 0.02
N ARG A 112 -7.65 21.42 -0.99
CA ARG A 112 -7.41 21.94 -2.34
C ARG A 112 -8.03 21.02 -3.39
N PRO A 113 -9.32 21.24 -3.73
CA PRO A 113 -10.04 20.35 -4.66
C PRO A 113 -9.43 20.27 -6.06
N GLU A 114 -8.63 21.25 -6.45
CA GLU A 114 -7.93 21.26 -7.74
C GLU A 114 -6.74 20.29 -7.81
N ILE A 115 -6.27 19.79 -6.65
CA ILE A 115 -5.17 18.82 -6.60
C ILE A 115 -5.72 17.42 -6.84
N GLY A 116 -5.25 16.75 -7.90
CA GLY A 116 -5.65 15.39 -8.23
C GLY A 116 -4.82 14.31 -7.55
N GLY A 117 -3.58 14.64 -7.15
CA GLY A 117 -2.69 13.70 -6.47
C GLY A 117 -1.56 14.39 -5.76
N VAL A 118 -1.02 13.73 -4.75
CA VAL A 118 0.15 14.19 -3.99
C VAL A 118 1.11 13.02 -3.81
N SER A 119 2.38 13.32 -3.60
CA SER A 119 3.40 12.31 -3.31
C SER A 119 4.24 12.75 -2.13
N PRO A 120 4.59 11.83 -1.21
CA PRO A 120 5.58 12.12 -0.20
C PRO A 120 6.98 12.21 -0.81
N LYS A 121 7.92 12.77 -0.05
CA LYS A 121 9.33 12.73 -0.43
C LYS A 121 9.86 11.31 -0.29
N ILE A 122 10.44 10.79 -1.35
CA ILE A 122 11.07 9.46 -1.37
C ILE A 122 12.57 9.66 -1.18
N ARG A 123 13.18 8.82 -0.34
CA ARG A 123 14.62 8.83 -0.09
C ARG A 123 15.19 7.42 -0.20
N PHE A 124 16.47 7.31 -0.49
CA PHE A 124 17.16 6.03 -0.40
C PHE A 124 17.22 5.54 1.05
N ALA A 125 17.07 4.24 1.25
CA ALA A 125 17.13 3.63 2.58
C ALA A 125 18.53 3.69 3.19
N PHE A 126 19.57 3.72 2.35
CA PHE A 126 20.98 3.74 2.76
C PHE A 126 21.68 5.02 2.30
N PRO A 127 22.71 5.49 3.01
CA PRO A 127 23.48 6.66 2.58
C PRO A 127 24.12 6.48 1.19
N PRO A 128 24.18 7.55 0.35
CA PRO A 128 23.60 8.85 0.62
C PRO A 128 22.07 8.83 0.47
N GLN A 129 21.36 9.35 1.47
CA GLN A 129 19.89 9.38 1.47
C GLN A 129 19.35 10.56 0.64
N HIS A 130 19.92 10.80 -0.51
CA HIS A 130 19.54 11.85 -1.42
C HIS A 130 19.01 11.30 -2.73
N ILE A 131 18.00 11.92 -3.24
CA ILE A 131 17.50 11.72 -4.60
C ILE A 131 17.64 13.03 -5.34
#